data_12685389f5b043b740e0d383a6bb8ed9
#
_entry.id   12685389f5b043b740e0d383a6bb8ed9
#
_cell.length_a   1.000
_cell.length_b   1.000
_cell.length_c   1.000
_cell.angle_alpha   90.00
_cell.angle_beta   90.00
_cell.angle_gamma   90.00
#
_symmetry.space_group_name_H-M   'P 1'
#
loop_
_entity.id
_entity.type
_entity.pdbx_description
1 polymer ?
#
loop_
_entity_poly.entity_id
_entity_poly.type
_entity_poly.pdbx_seq_one_letter_code
_entity_poly.pdbx_strand_id
1 'polypeptide(L)'
;VVLAARGTSDNAAIYGKYLLEITCGIPVGLAAPSVHTLYEAEVDYSGALVLGVSQSGAGTDINTVISHARAKGALTAAITNTADSALAGIAEYVLSCDAGVEKAVAATKTYTTTLALFAQLASLWSGNPALTENLPHIAEYASKTLETESRIRPLALTLLHAERILSVARGLHLCTAIESALKIAETTYTATQSFSSADLLHGPIASVAVRTPCLLFLPNGKTVAMMSEVAEKLEAKGARVLRLSADASGENALPLTDPGTELLSPIVDIIPSQLLAYHLTVARGLDPDNPRGLSKVTVTR
;
A
#
# COMPACT_ATOMS: atom_id res chain seq x y z
N VAL A 1 4.52 -13.05 14.21
CA VAL A 1 5.32 -12.38 13.16
C VAL A 1 5.45 -10.92 13.47
N VAL A 2 6.60 -10.31 13.16
CA VAL A 2 6.80 -8.86 13.25
C VAL A 2 7.33 -8.35 11.91
N LEU A 3 6.74 -7.27 11.40
CA LEU A 3 7.14 -6.63 10.15
C LEU A 3 7.79 -5.27 10.46
N ALA A 4 8.97 -5.01 9.90
CA ALA A 4 9.71 -3.78 10.08
C ALA A 4 9.88 -3.07 8.73
N ALA A 5 9.32 -1.88 8.57
CA ALA A 5 9.28 -1.16 7.30
C ALA A 5 9.17 0.36 7.50
N ARG A 6 9.25 1.12 6.39
CA ARG A 6 8.98 2.57 6.31
C ARG A 6 8.29 2.94 5.00
N GLY A 7 7.51 4.02 5.03
CA GLY A 7 6.88 4.60 3.84
C GLY A 7 6.07 3.59 3.04
N THR A 8 6.28 3.54 1.74
CA THR A 8 5.61 2.59 0.83
C THR A 8 5.77 1.13 1.27
N SER A 9 6.94 0.76 1.80
CA SER A 9 7.16 -0.60 2.33
C SER A 9 6.34 -0.88 3.59
N ASP A 10 6.10 0.14 4.43
CA ASP A 10 5.24 0.01 5.62
C ASP A 10 3.77 -0.17 5.21
N ASN A 11 3.33 0.55 4.18
CA ASN A 11 2.02 0.34 3.60
C ASN A 11 1.84 -1.08 3.06
N ALA A 12 2.88 -1.64 2.43
CA ALA A 12 2.87 -3.05 2.01
C ALA A 12 2.87 -4.01 3.22
N ALA A 13 3.56 -3.67 4.31
CA ALA A 13 3.54 -4.47 5.54
C ALA A 13 2.16 -4.51 6.19
N ILE A 14 1.35 -3.43 6.08
CA ILE A 14 -0.06 -3.44 6.51
C ILE A 14 -0.85 -4.51 5.75
N TYR A 15 -0.67 -4.64 4.43
CA TYR A 15 -1.29 -5.73 3.67
C TYR A 15 -0.81 -7.09 4.16
N GLY A 16 0.51 -7.27 4.32
CA GLY A 16 1.11 -8.50 4.85
C GLY A 16 0.52 -8.89 6.20
N LYS A 17 0.34 -7.90 7.10
CA LYS A 17 -0.32 -8.10 8.40
C LYS A 17 -1.73 -8.67 8.23
N TYR A 18 -2.61 -7.97 7.49
CA TYR A 18 -3.97 -8.43 7.26
C TYR A 18 -4.02 -9.82 6.64
N LEU A 19 -3.20 -10.04 5.61
CA LEU A 19 -3.23 -11.28 4.85
C LEU A 19 -2.80 -12.48 5.71
N LEU A 20 -1.69 -12.38 6.44
CA LEU A 20 -1.20 -13.45 7.31
C LEU A 20 -2.14 -13.70 8.50
N GLU A 21 -2.71 -12.66 9.10
CA GLU A 21 -3.71 -12.83 10.16
C GLU A 21 -4.97 -13.53 9.66
N ILE A 22 -5.47 -13.19 8.47
CA ILE A 22 -6.68 -13.77 7.88
C ILE A 22 -6.45 -15.22 7.45
N THR A 23 -5.31 -15.52 6.80
CA THR A 23 -5.09 -16.81 6.14
C THR A 23 -4.35 -17.83 7.00
N CYS A 24 -3.44 -17.37 7.86
CA CYS A 24 -2.63 -18.23 8.72
C CYS A 24 -3.10 -18.25 10.17
N GLY A 25 -3.98 -17.32 10.59
CA GLY A 25 -4.50 -17.24 11.96
C GLY A 25 -3.43 -16.85 13.00
N ILE A 26 -2.36 -16.20 12.59
CA ILE A 26 -1.24 -15.83 13.46
C ILE A 26 -1.21 -14.31 13.68
N PRO A 27 -0.93 -13.82 14.90
CA PRO A 27 -0.84 -12.39 15.16
C PRO A 27 0.40 -11.79 14.45
N VAL A 28 0.21 -10.60 13.87
CA VAL A 28 1.27 -9.86 13.18
C VAL A 28 1.40 -8.45 13.75
N GLY A 29 2.57 -8.11 14.29
CA GLY A 29 2.91 -6.77 14.75
C GLY A 29 3.63 -5.95 13.68
N LEU A 30 3.48 -4.63 13.71
CA LEU A 30 4.34 -3.71 12.98
C LEU A 30 5.37 -3.15 13.96
N ALA A 31 6.66 -3.24 13.64
CA ALA A 31 7.72 -2.72 14.49
C ALA A 31 7.73 -1.18 14.44
N ALA A 32 8.08 -0.55 15.55
CA ALA A 32 8.44 0.84 15.62
C ALA A 32 9.97 0.96 15.68
N PRO A 33 10.69 1.20 14.58
CA PRO A 33 12.15 1.17 14.56
C PRO A 33 12.80 2.15 15.55
N SER A 34 12.15 3.25 15.89
CA SER A 34 12.62 4.21 16.90
C SER A 34 12.77 3.59 18.30
N VAL A 35 12.05 2.51 18.61
CA VAL A 35 12.23 1.76 19.87
C VAL A 35 13.67 1.28 20.02
N HIS A 36 14.30 0.86 18.92
CA HIS A 36 15.69 0.41 18.89
C HIS A 36 16.67 1.57 18.66
N THR A 37 16.36 2.47 17.70
CA THR A 37 17.35 3.48 17.28
C THR A 37 17.43 4.70 18.18
N LEU A 38 16.35 5.04 18.89
CA LEU A 38 16.31 6.21 19.77
C LEU A 38 16.19 5.85 21.25
N TYR A 39 15.37 4.84 21.56
CA TYR A 39 15.17 4.43 22.96
C TYR A 39 16.09 3.30 23.39
N GLU A 40 16.87 2.72 22.46
CA GLU A 40 17.85 1.65 22.72
C GLU A 40 17.25 0.48 23.54
N ALA A 41 15.93 0.21 23.31
CA ALA A 41 15.22 -0.77 24.10
C ALA A 41 15.55 -2.21 23.66
N GLU A 42 15.74 -3.07 24.65
CA GLU A 42 16.01 -4.49 24.48
C GLU A 42 14.69 -5.28 24.32
N VAL A 43 14.15 -5.28 23.08
CA VAL A 43 12.93 -6.05 22.77
C VAL A 43 13.26 -7.53 22.62
N ASP A 44 12.52 -8.39 23.28
CA ASP A 44 12.64 -9.83 23.13
C ASP A 44 11.85 -10.31 21.89
N TYR A 45 12.58 -10.79 20.88
CA TYR A 45 12.04 -11.39 19.67
C TYR A 45 12.17 -12.92 19.62
N SER A 46 12.48 -13.56 20.75
CA SER A 46 12.64 -15.01 20.83
C SER A 46 11.37 -15.73 20.32
N GLY A 47 11.55 -16.71 19.41
CA GLY A 47 10.45 -17.44 18.81
C GLY A 47 9.63 -16.66 17.76
N ALA A 48 10.00 -15.43 17.43
CA ALA A 48 9.36 -14.65 16.39
C ALA A 48 10.00 -14.90 14.99
N LEU A 49 9.21 -14.72 13.95
CA LEU A 49 9.69 -14.40 12.61
C LEU A 49 9.64 -12.88 12.45
N VAL A 50 10.80 -12.26 12.17
CA VAL A 50 10.90 -10.81 11.94
C VAL A 50 11.29 -10.55 10.50
N LEU A 51 10.42 -9.86 9.74
CA LEU A 51 10.64 -9.53 8.34
C LEU A 51 10.97 -8.04 8.19
N GLY A 52 12.14 -7.74 7.62
CA GLY A 52 12.48 -6.40 7.15
C GLY A 52 11.98 -6.20 5.73
N VAL A 53 11.21 -5.13 5.49
CA VAL A 53 10.66 -4.82 4.18
C VAL A 53 11.22 -3.48 3.72
N SER A 54 12.05 -3.50 2.67
CA SER A 54 12.69 -2.29 2.16
C SER A 54 13.11 -2.48 0.70
N GLN A 55 12.60 -1.63 -0.18
CA GLN A 55 12.92 -1.69 -1.62
C GLN A 55 14.43 -1.63 -1.87
N SER A 56 15.15 -0.70 -1.24
CA SER A 56 16.60 -0.53 -1.40
C SER A 56 17.43 -1.37 -0.43
N GLY A 57 16.84 -1.83 0.68
CA GLY A 57 17.53 -2.48 1.77
C GLY A 57 18.61 -1.64 2.47
N ALA A 58 18.63 -0.31 2.22
CA ALA A 58 19.66 0.60 2.73
C ALA A 58 19.25 1.33 4.03
N GLY A 59 17.98 1.26 4.44
CA GLY A 59 17.47 1.96 5.62
C GLY A 59 18.13 1.47 6.91
N THR A 60 18.86 2.35 7.59
CA THR A 60 19.63 1.99 8.79
C THR A 60 18.73 1.57 9.96
N ASP A 61 17.58 2.21 10.09
CA ASP A 61 16.61 1.92 11.15
C ASP A 61 15.99 0.52 11.01
N ILE A 62 15.61 0.11 9.79
CA ILE A 62 15.11 -1.25 9.53
C ILE A 62 16.23 -2.28 9.75
N ASN A 63 17.42 -1.98 9.26
CA ASN A 63 18.59 -2.85 9.43
C ASN A 63 18.91 -3.06 10.91
N THR A 64 18.77 -2.02 11.75
CA THR A 64 18.95 -2.12 13.20
C THR A 64 17.92 -3.07 13.83
N VAL A 65 16.63 -2.97 13.44
CA VAL A 65 15.59 -3.90 13.94
C VAL A 65 15.94 -5.34 13.59
N ILE A 66 16.32 -5.63 12.34
CA ILE A 66 16.62 -6.99 11.89
C ILE A 66 17.91 -7.53 12.56
N SER A 67 18.94 -6.70 12.70
CA SER A 67 20.17 -7.07 13.41
C SER A 67 19.89 -7.42 14.87
N HIS A 68 19.09 -6.59 15.55
CA HIS A 68 18.71 -6.82 16.95
C HIS A 68 17.88 -8.10 17.08
N ALA A 69 16.87 -8.29 16.25
CA ALA A 69 16.02 -9.47 16.27
C ALA A 69 16.83 -10.76 16.05
N ARG A 70 17.77 -10.76 15.09
CA ARG A 70 18.66 -11.89 14.84
C ARG A 70 19.56 -12.19 16.03
N ALA A 71 20.13 -11.17 16.64
CA ALA A 71 20.97 -11.32 17.84
C ALA A 71 20.19 -11.89 19.05
N LYS A 72 18.86 -11.69 19.10
CA LYS A 72 17.96 -12.27 20.11
C LYS A 72 17.37 -13.64 19.71
N GLY A 73 17.86 -14.26 18.62
CA GLY A 73 17.46 -15.59 18.20
C GLY A 73 16.14 -15.68 17.44
N ALA A 74 15.63 -14.56 16.93
CA ALA A 74 14.51 -14.58 15.99
C ALA A 74 14.92 -15.16 14.64
N LEU A 75 14.00 -15.83 13.96
CA LEU A 75 14.11 -16.10 12.54
C LEU A 75 13.96 -14.78 11.77
N THR A 76 14.92 -14.44 10.92
CA THR A 76 14.89 -13.16 10.19
C THR A 76 14.82 -13.34 8.69
N ALA A 77 13.98 -12.53 8.04
CA ALA A 77 13.89 -12.49 6.58
C ALA A 77 13.84 -11.04 6.07
N ALA A 78 14.28 -10.85 4.84
CA ALA A 78 14.21 -9.59 4.10
C ALA A 78 13.31 -9.72 2.88
N ILE A 79 12.44 -8.74 2.65
CA ILE A 79 11.80 -8.50 1.36
C ILE A 79 12.45 -7.26 0.77
N THR A 80 13.18 -7.41 -0.35
CA THR A 80 13.92 -6.30 -0.97
C THR A 80 14.02 -6.47 -2.47
N ASN A 81 14.21 -5.37 -3.19
CA ASN A 81 14.49 -5.38 -4.63
C ASN A 81 16.00 -5.32 -4.94
N THR A 82 16.85 -5.28 -3.91
CA THR A 82 18.31 -5.16 -4.02
C THR A 82 18.95 -6.33 -3.26
N ALA A 83 19.30 -7.37 -4.03
CA ALA A 83 19.75 -8.65 -3.47
C ALA A 83 21.09 -8.57 -2.70
N ASP A 84 21.92 -7.57 -3.01
CA ASP A 84 23.21 -7.29 -2.37
C ASP A 84 23.16 -6.14 -1.36
N SER A 85 21.95 -5.79 -0.91
CA SER A 85 21.75 -4.70 0.07
C SER A 85 22.23 -5.07 1.48
N ALA A 86 22.42 -4.04 2.31
CA ALA A 86 22.76 -4.24 3.71
C ALA A 86 21.70 -5.09 4.44
N LEU A 87 20.41 -4.85 4.19
CA LEU A 87 19.31 -5.65 4.75
C LEU A 87 19.42 -7.13 4.37
N ALA A 88 19.70 -7.41 3.08
CA ALA A 88 19.87 -8.77 2.58
C ALA A 88 21.06 -9.48 3.22
N GLY A 89 22.16 -8.76 3.51
CA GLY A 89 23.33 -9.31 4.20
C GLY A 89 23.11 -9.58 5.70
N ILE A 90 22.15 -8.89 6.33
CA ILE A 90 21.83 -9.05 7.75
C ILE A 90 20.82 -10.17 7.97
N ALA A 91 19.77 -10.26 7.15
CA ALA A 91 18.72 -11.25 7.29
C ALA A 91 19.22 -12.66 6.97
N GLU A 92 18.60 -13.66 7.57
CA GLU A 92 18.92 -15.08 7.34
C GLU A 92 18.34 -15.58 6.00
N TYR A 93 17.17 -15.05 5.62
CA TYR A 93 16.51 -15.37 4.35
C TYR A 93 16.21 -14.10 3.57
N VAL A 94 16.23 -14.19 2.24
CA VAL A 94 15.95 -13.06 1.35
C VAL A 94 14.88 -13.47 0.34
N LEU A 95 13.82 -12.68 0.27
CA LEU A 95 12.79 -12.75 -0.76
C LEU A 95 13.00 -11.54 -1.69
N SER A 96 13.46 -11.81 -2.92
CA SER A 96 13.70 -10.76 -3.91
C SER A 96 12.40 -10.35 -4.61
N CYS A 97 12.18 -9.04 -4.72
CA CYS A 97 11.04 -8.51 -5.47
C CYS A 97 11.17 -8.73 -6.99
N ASP A 98 12.39 -8.81 -7.50
CA ASP A 98 12.72 -8.95 -8.93
C ASP A 98 11.95 -7.98 -9.85
N ALA A 99 11.62 -6.79 -9.31
CA ALA A 99 10.86 -5.77 -10.03
C ALA A 99 11.70 -5.04 -11.10
N GLY A 100 12.96 -5.41 -11.29
CA GLY A 100 13.91 -4.68 -12.11
C GLY A 100 14.22 -3.29 -11.52
N VAL A 101 14.89 -2.44 -12.29
CA VAL A 101 15.25 -1.10 -11.81
C VAL A 101 14.04 -0.19 -11.74
N GLU A 102 13.77 0.36 -10.56
CA GLU A 102 12.75 1.39 -10.34
C GLU A 102 13.43 2.75 -10.21
N LYS A 103 13.33 3.55 -11.28
CA LYS A 103 14.06 4.84 -11.40
C LYS A 103 13.35 5.97 -10.67
N ALA A 104 12.01 6.01 -10.75
CA ALA A 104 11.20 7.03 -10.10
C ALA A 104 11.41 7.01 -8.57
N VAL A 105 11.44 8.19 -7.95
CA VAL A 105 11.55 8.33 -6.49
C VAL A 105 10.33 7.71 -5.82
N ALA A 106 9.12 8.06 -6.29
CA ALA A 106 7.87 7.49 -5.83
C ALA A 106 7.76 6.03 -6.30
N ALA A 107 7.79 5.08 -5.37
CA ALA A 107 7.71 3.66 -5.67
C ALA A 107 6.32 3.25 -6.19
N THR A 108 6.28 2.38 -7.18
CA THR A 108 5.03 1.82 -7.76
C THR A 108 5.13 0.31 -7.91
N LYS A 109 5.95 -0.18 -8.85
CA LYS A 109 6.05 -1.63 -9.13
C LYS A 109 6.71 -2.41 -7.99
N THR A 110 7.66 -1.83 -7.27
CA THR A 110 8.26 -2.49 -6.10
C THR A 110 7.25 -2.64 -4.96
N TYR A 111 6.28 -1.73 -4.84
CA TYR A 111 5.13 -1.91 -3.94
C TYR A 111 4.28 -3.10 -4.34
N THR A 112 3.82 -3.16 -5.59
CA THR A 112 2.95 -4.26 -6.06
C THR A 112 3.64 -5.62 -5.99
N THR A 113 4.94 -5.69 -6.31
CA THR A 113 5.71 -6.94 -6.18
C THR A 113 5.92 -7.33 -4.72
N THR A 114 6.08 -6.38 -3.79
CA THR A 114 6.11 -6.67 -2.36
C THR A 114 4.79 -7.26 -1.87
N LEU A 115 3.64 -6.71 -2.32
CA LEU A 115 2.33 -7.31 -2.02
C LEU A 115 2.23 -8.73 -2.58
N ALA A 116 2.69 -8.96 -3.82
CA ALA A 116 2.68 -10.30 -4.43
C ALA A 116 3.55 -11.30 -3.65
N LEU A 117 4.70 -10.87 -3.12
CA LEU A 117 5.54 -11.71 -2.25
C LEU A 117 4.84 -12.04 -0.92
N PHE A 118 4.13 -11.10 -0.29
CA PHE A 118 3.31 -11.41 0.86
C PHE A 118 2.19 -12.40 0.53
N ALA A 119 1.55 -12.26 -0.64
CA ALA A 119 0.54 -13.19 -1.09
C ALA A 119 1.12 -14.59 -1.34
N GLN A 120 2.31 -14.67 -1.93
CA GLN A 120 3.03 -15.95 -2.13
C GLN A 120 3.41 -16.60 -0.79
N LEU A 121 3.94 -15.82 0.15
CA LEU A 121 4.26 -16.31 1.49
C LEU A 121 3.02 -16.84 2.20
N ALA A 122 1.92 -16.08 2.17
CA ALA A 122 0.64 -16.49 2.76
C ALA A 122 0.05 -17.74 2.09
N SER A 123 0.13 -17.84 0.76
CA SER A 123 -0.32 -19.00 -0.01
C SER A 123 0.43 -20.26 0.39
N LEU A 124 1.77 -20.19 0.43
CA LEU A 124 2.62 -21.33 0.81
C LEU A 124 2.45 -21.73 2.28
N TRP A 125 2.26 -20.77 3.17
CA TRP A 125 2.13 -21.02 4.60
C TRP A 125 0.76 -21.60 4.97
N SER A 126 -0.31 -21.01 4.42
CA SER A 126 -1.69 -21.39 4.77
C SER A 126 -2.27 -22.50 3.90
N GLY A 127 -1.72 -22.72 2.70
CA GLY A 127 -2.35 -23.59 1.70
C GLY A 127 -3.71 -23.09 1.21
N ASN A 128 -4.03 -21.80 1.38
CA ASN A 128 -5.33 -21.23 1.02
C ASN A 128 -5.62 -21.38 -0.48
N PRO A 129 -6.69 -22.11 -0.89
CA PRO A 129 -6.97 -22.41 -2.30
C PRO A 129 -7.17 -21.16 -3.13
N ALA A 130 -7.85 -20.12 -2.59
CA ALA A 130 -8.13 -18.90 -3.31
C ALA A 130 -6.84 -18.13 -3.67
N LEU A 131 -5.81 -18.19 -2.82
CA LEU A 131 -4.49 -17.66 -3.16
C LEU A 131 -3.76 -18.52 -4.16
N THR A 132 -3.71 -19.83 -3.91
CA THR A 132 -2.96 -20.80 -4.75
C THR A 132 -3.46 -20.81 -6.20
N GLU A 133 -4.77 -20.71 -6.40
CA GLU A 133 -5.39 -20.76 -7.72
C GLU A 133 -5.27 -19.43 -8.49
N ASN A 134 -5.38 -18.29 -7.81
CA ASN A 134 -5.49 -16.99 -8.49
C ASN A 134 -4.16 -16.21 -8.55
N LEU A 135 -3.24 -16.40 -7.61
CA LEU A 135 -1.95 -15.69 -7.60
C LEU A 135 -1.12 -15.88 -8.87
N PRO A 136 -1.06 -17.06 -9.52
CA PRO A 136 -0.35 -17.25 -10.78
C PRO A 136 -0.82 -16.32 -11.91
N HIS A 137 -2.05 -15.84 -11.86
CA HIS A 137 -2.67 -14.97 -12.85
C HIS A 137 -2.56 -13.46 -12.52
N ILE A 138 -1.87 -13.10 -11.41
CA ILE A 138 -1.84 -11.71 -10.94
C ILE A 138 -1.27 -10.73 -11.96
N ALA A 139 -0.31 -11.15 -12.78
CA ALA A 139 0.26 -10.33 -13.84
C ALA A 139 -0.75 -10.02 -14.96
N GLU A 140 -1.63 -10.98 -15.29
CA GLU A 140 -2.71 -10.80 -16.27
C GLU A 140 -3.74 -9.79 -15.74
N TYR A 141 -4.14 -9.91 -14.47
CA TYR A 141 -5.05 -8.97 -13.83
C TYR A 141 -4.45 -7.55 -13.74
N ALA A 142 -3.15 -7.42 -13.43
CA ALA A 142 -2.46 -6.15 -13.43
C ALA A 142 -2.42 -5.52 -14.83
N SER A 143 -2.12 -6.30 -15.87
CA SER A 143 -2.13 -5.85 -17.27
C SER A 143 -3.52 -5.36 -17.69
N LYS A 144 -4.58 -6.11 -17.34
CA LYS A 144 -5.96 -5.73 -17.61
C LYS A 144 -6.34 -4.43 -16.86
N THR A 145 -5.84 -4.24 -15.65
CA THR A 145 -6.09 -3.01 -14.90
C THR A 145 -5.42 -1.80 -15.56
N LEU A 146 -4.23 -1.95 -16.14
CA LEU A 146 -3.55 -0.89 -16.89
C LEU A 146 -4.36 -0.43 -18.12
N GLU A 147 -5.17 -1.30 -18.75
CA GLU A 147 -6.03 -0.92 -19.88
C GLU A 147 -7.10 0.11 -19.49
N THR A 148 -7.37 0.30 -18.20
CA THR A 148 -8.32 1.31 -17.70
C THR A 148 -7.78 2.74 -17.73
N GLU A 149 -6.52 2.96 -18.10
CA GLU A 149 -5.83 4.27 -18.10
C GLU A 149 -6.61 5.36 -18.83
N SER A 150 -7.24 5.04 -19.98
CA SER A 150 -8.05 5.99 -20.75
C SER A 150 -9.21 6.60 -19.97
N ARG A 151 -9.73 5.89 -18.94
CA ARG A 151 -10.79 6.39 -18.04
C ARG A 151 -10.22 7.20 -16.88
N ILE A 152 -8.97 6.93 -16.48
CA ILE A 152 -8.31 7.56 -15.32
C ILE A 152 -7.87 8.99 -15.64
N ARG A 153 -7.31 9.21 -16.83
CA ARG A 153 -6.80 10.51 -17.26
C ARG A 153 -7.85 11.65 -17.18
N PRO A 154 -9.07 11.51 -17.69
CA PRO A 154 -10.10 12.54 -17.52
C PRO A 154 -10.44 12.82 -16.05
N LEU A 155 -10.49 11.79 -15.21
CA LEU A 155 -10.74 11.94 -13.79
C LEU A 155 -9.62 12.70 -13.07
N ALA A 156 -8.36 12.45 -13.41
CA ALA A 156 -7.22 13.19 -12.87
C ALA A 156 -7.36 14.70 -13.16
N LEU A 157 -7.79 15.09 -14.36
CA LEU A 157 -8.01 16.50 -14.72
C LEU A 157 -9.06 17.16 -13.84
N THR A 158 -10.04 16.43 -13.37
CA THR A 158 -11.06 16.97 -12.47
C THR A 158 -10.53 17.32 -11.07
N LEU A 159 -9.35 16.80 -10.72
CA LEU A 159 -8.65 17.05 -9.45
C LEU A 159 -7.55 18.12 -9.58
N LEU A 160 -7.41 18.75 -10.75
CA LEU A 160 -6.29 19.66 -11.05
C LEU A 160 -6.09 20.76 -9.99
N HIS A 161 -7.19 21.29 -9.47
CA HIS A 161 -7.20 22.37 -8.48
C HIS A 161 -7.53 21.88 -7.06
N ALA A 162 -7.50 20.58 -6.82
CA ALA A 162 -7.73 20.05 -5.49
C ALA A 162 -6.54 20.36 -4.58
N GLU A 163 -6.80 21.05 -3.49
CA GLU A 163 -5.80 21.35 -2.45
C GLU A 163 -5.73 20.22 -1.41
N ARG A 164 -6.83 19.48 -1.25
CA ARG A 164 -6.96 18.35 -0.33
C ARG A 164 -7.69 17.20 -1.01
N ILE A 165 -7.22 15.98 -0.76
CA ILE A 165 -7.87 14.74 -1.22
C ILE A 165 -7.91 13.75 -0.06
N LEU A 166 -9.04 13.09 0.15
CA LEU A 166 -9.17 11.99 1.08
C LEU A 166 -9.10 10.66 0.33
N SER A 167 -8.48 9.66 0.95
CA SER A 167 -8.44 8.29 0.46
C SER A 167 -8.99 7.36 1.53
N VAL A 168 -10.03 6.59 1.21
CA VAL A 168 -10.79 5.83 2.21
C VAL A 168 -10.97 4.39 1.75
N ALA A 169 -10.68 3.47 2.66
CA ALA A 169 -10.90 2.04 2.43
C ALA A 169 -11.25 1.32 3.74
N ARG A 170 -11.39 0.01 3.67
CA ARG A 170 -11.60 -0.86 4.83
C ARG A 170 -10.88 -2.19 4.66
N GLY A 171 -10.45 -2.79 5.78
CA GLY A 171 -9.86 -4.12 5.79
C GLY A 171 -8.55 -4.19 4.98
N LEU A 172 -8.43 -5.17 4.12
CA LEU A 172 -7.26 -5.39 3.26
C LEU A 172 -6.85 -4.14 2.45
N HIS A 173 -7.83 -3.35 2.01
CA HIS A 173 -7.58 -2.14 1.21
C HIS A 173 -7.14 -0.91 2.02
N LEU A 174 -7.00 -1.02 3.34
CA LEU A 174 -6.44 0.08 4.12
C LEU A 174 -5.03 0.45 3.62
N CYS A 175 -4.21 -0.54 3.29
CA CYS A 175 -2.90 -0.31 2.67
C CYS A 175 -3.00 0.44 1.34
N THR A 176 -4.00 0.10 0.51
CA THR A 176 -4.25 0.75 -0.77
C THR A 176 -4.65 2.22 -0.60
N ALA A 177 -5.50 2.52 0.37
CA ALA A 177 -5.88 3.90 0.68
C ALA A 177 -4.70 4.74 1.17
N ILE A 178 -3.87 4.19 2.06
CA ILE A 178 -2.69 4.87 2.60
C ILE A 178 -1.66 5.11 1.48
N GLU A 179 -1.37 4.09 0.68
CA GLU A 179 -0.41 4.20 -0.43
C GLU A 179 -0.89 5.15 -1.53
N SER A 180 -2.19 5.14 -1.85
CA SER A 180 -2.80 6.08 -2.78
C SER A 180 -2.62 7.54 -2.32
N ALA A 181 -2.92 7.81 -1.05
CA ALA A 181 -2.71 9.13 -0.45
C ALA A 181 -1.23 9.53 -0.51
N LEU A 182 -0.32 8.62 -0.18
CA LEU A 182 1.12 8.87 -0.22
C LEU A 182 1.58 9.23 -1.64
N LYS A 183 1.22 8.45 -2.66
CA LYS A 183 1.62 8.71 -4.05
C LYS A 183 1.11 10.07 -4.55
N ILE A 184 -0.14 10.42 -4.26
CA ILE A 184 -0.68 11.72 -4.62
C ILE A 184 0.08 12.85 -3.90
N ALA A 185 0.33 12.71 -2.59
CA ALA A 185 1.07 13.74 -1.83
C ALA A 185 2.49 13.94 -2.37
N GLU A 186 3.23 12.87 -2.60
CA GLU A 186 4.63 12.90 -3.04
C GLU A 186 4.78 13.55 -4.42
N THR A 187 3.89 13.24 -5.36
CA THR A 187 4.08 13.64 -6.76
C THR A 187 3.34 14.93 -7.10
N THR A 188 2.22 15.23 -6.45
CA THR A 188 1.37 16.39 -6.78
C THR A 188 1.42 17.51 -5.74
N TYR A 189 2.03 17.25 -4.58
CA TYR A 189 2.10 18.16 -3.42
C TYR A 189 0.72 18.55 -2.85
N THR A 190 -0.28 17.74 -3.14
CA THR A 190 -1.64 17.89 -2.58
C THR A 190 -1.66 17.39 -1.14
N ALA A 191 -2.30 18.11 -0.24
CA ALA A 191 -2.57 17.61 1.10
C ALA A 191 -3.50 16.40 1.03
N THR A 192 -3.01 15.23 1.46
CA THR A 192 -3.78 14.00 1.44
C THR A 192 -3.93 13.41 2.83
N GLN A 193 -5.06 12.79 3.09
CA GLN A 193 -5.30 12.00 4.29
C GLN A 193 -5.95 10.68 3.92
N SER A 194 -5.48 9.61 4.54
CA SER A 194 -6.08 8.29 4.41
C SER A 194 -6.81 7.89 5.68
N PHE A 195 -7.90 7.16 5.53
CA PHE A 195 -8.68 6.65 6.64
C PHE A 195 -9.17 5.23 6.40
N SER A 196 -9.18 4.42 7.45
CA SER A 196 -10.15 3.35 7.53
C SER A 196 -11.56 3.96 7.61
N SER A 197 -12.53 3.36 6.94
CA SER A 197 -13.90 3.88 6.96
C SER A 197 -14.47 3.99 8.39
N ALA A 198 -14.07 3.09 9.31
CA ALA A 198 -14.45 3.17 10.70
C ALA A 198 -13.88 4.43 11.37
N ASP A 199 -12.57 4.67 11.21
CA ASP A 199 -11.91 5.82 11.82
C ASP A 199 -12.45 7.14 11.24
N LEU A 200 -12.75 7.18 9.93
CA LEU A 200 -13.40 8.34 9.30
C LEU A 200 -14.73 8.67 9.99
N LEU A 201 -15.55 7.66 10.25
CA LEU A 201 -16.88 7.85 10.87
C LEU A 201 -16.81 8.23 12.35
N HIS A 202 -15.71 7.94 13.05
CA HIS A 202 -15.49 8.26 14.46
C HIS A 202 -15.03 9.71 14.73
N GLY A 203 -15.21 10.62 13.78
CA GLY A 203 -14.93 12.05 13.98
C GLY A 203 -14.46 12.78 12.72
N PRO A 204 -13.43 12.31 12.02
CA PRO A 204 -12.85 13.00 10.84
C PRO A 204 -13.83 13.34 9.72
N ILE A 205 -14.94 12.59 9.60
CA ILE A 205 -16.02 12.90 8.63
C ILE A 205 -16.61 14.31 8.84
N ALA A 206 -16.47 14.90 10.02
CA ALA A 206 -16.91 16.27 10.29
C ALA A 206 -16.10 17.30 9.47
N SER A 207 -14.85 16.98 9.12
CA SER A 207 -13.97 17.85 8.32
C SER A 207 -14.23 17.80 6.82
N VAL A 208 -15.13 16.94 6.36
CA VAL A 208 -15.48 16.80 4.95
C VAL A 208 -16.41 17.94 4.54
N ALA A 209 -15.92 18.82 3.69
CA ALA A 209 -16.66 19.95 3.13
C ALA A 209 -17.27 19.60 1.75
N VAL A 210 -18.16 20.48 1.28
CA VAL A 210 -18.71 20.39 -0.06
C VAL A 210 -17.59 20.38 -1.10
N ARG A 211 -17.69 19.50 -2.10
CA ARG A 211 -16.71 19.26 -3.17
C ARG A 211 -15.35 18.71 -2.71
N THR A 212 -15.16 18.34 -1.44
CA THR A 212 -13.93 17.63 -1.03
C THR A 212 -13.79 16.35 -1.84
N PRO A 213 -12.71 16.16 -2.61
CA PRO A 213 -12.50 14.91 -3.34
C PRO A 213 -12.18 13.77 -2.36
N CYS A 214 -12.91 12.66 -2.54
CA CYS A 214 -12.74 11.46 -1.74
C CYS A 214 -12.59 10.25 -2.68
N LEU A 215 -11.41 9.61 -2.67
CA LEU A 215 -11.20 8.34 -3.33
C LEU A 215 -11.67 7.22 -2.41
N LEU A 216 -12.64 6.43 -2.85
CA LEU A 216 -13.18 5.32 -2.09
C LEU A 216 -12.93 4.00 -2.81
N PHE A 217 -12.29 3.07 -2.13
CA PHE A 217 -12.08 1.71 -2.63
C PHE A 217 -13.24 0.82 -2.19
N LEU A 218 -13.99 0.34 -3.19
CA LEU A 218 -15.15 -0.54 -3.03
C LEU A 218 -14.92 -1.85 -3.81
N PRO A 219 -13.90 -2.64 -3.45
CA PRO A 219 -13.64 -3.92 -4.10
C PRO A 219 -14.77 -4.90 -3.83
N ASN A 220 -14.91 -5.90 -4.71
CA ASN A 220 -15.76 -7.05 -4.41
C ASN A 220 -15.26 -7.75 -3.15
N GLY A 221 -16.17 -8.13 -2.26
CA GLY A 221 -15.81 -8.84 -1.04
C GLY A 221 -16.57 -8.33 0.20
N LYS A 222 -16.02 -8.61 1.37
CA LYS A 222 -16.70 -8.41 2.67
C LYS A 222 -16.96 -6.95 3.03
N THR A 223 -16.24 -6.01 2.43
CA THR A 223 -16.31 -4.59 2.79
C THR A 223 -17.18 -3.75 1.89
N VAL A 224 -17.61 -4.27 0.73
CA VAL A 224 -18.30 -3.49 -0.31
C VAL A 224 -19.59 -2.80 0.18
N ALA A 225 -20.45 -3.50 0.91
CA ALA A 225 -21.70 -2.94 1.42
C ALA A 225 -21.45 -1.76 2.38
N MET A 226 -20.54 -1.96 3.34
CA MET A 226 -20.15 -0.91 4.29
C MET A 226 -19.52 0.29 3.59
N MET A 227 -18.66 0.06 2.61
CA MET A 227 -18.01 1.13 1.86
C MET A 227 -19.01 1.90 0.98
N SER A 228 -20.05 1.23 0.47
CA SER A 228 -21.15 1.88 -0.25
C SER A 228 -21.93 2.84 0.66
N GLU A 229 -22.26 2.42 1.88
CA GLU A 229 -22.90 3.30 2.86
C GLU A 229 -22.03 4.53 3.22
N VAL A 230 -20.70 4.35 3.29
CA VAL A 230 -19.77 5.46 3.53
C VAL A 230 -19.76 6.43 2.34
N ALA A 231 -19.80 5.90 1.10
CA ALA A 231 -19.88 6.72 -0.09
C ALA A 231 -21.15 7.59 -0.08
N GLU A 232 -22.31 7.00 0.22
CA GLU A 232 -23.59 7.73 0.32
C GLU A 232 -23.55 8.82 1.41
N LYS A 233 -22.97 8.54 2.56
CA LYS A 233 -22.81 9.52 3.65
C LYS A 233 -21.93 10.71 3.23
N LEU A 234 -20.86 10.45 2.49
CA LEU A 234 -19.97 11.49 1.98
C LEU A 234 -20.65 12.33 0.88
N GLU A 235 -21.37 11.68 -0.03
CA GLU A 235 -22.16 12.34 -1.07
C GLU A 235 -23.27 13.22 -0.48
N ALA A 236 -23.96 12.73 0.57
CA ALA A 236 -24.96 13.50 1.31
C ALA A 236 -24.40 14.76 1.97
N LYS A 237 -23.09 14.79 2.29
CA LYS A 237 -22.36 15.97 2.76
C LYS A 237 -21.90 16.88 1.61
N GLY A 238 -22.17 16.52 0.36
CA GLY A 238 -21.72 17.24 -0.83
C GLY A 238 -20.24 16.98 -1.20
N ALA A 239 -19.60 15.97 -0.67
CA ALA A 239 -18.27 15.55 -1.11
C ALA A 239 -18.30 15.06 -2.56
N ARG A 240 -17.19 15.24 -3.26
CA ARG A 240 -16.99 14.62 -4.57
C ARG A 240 -16.39 13.23 -4.40
N VAL A 241 -17.21 12.20 -4.45
CA VAL A 241 -16.78 10.82 -4.29
C VAL A 241 -16.34 10.25 -5.63
N LEU A 242 -15.08 9.80 -5.71
CA LEU A 242 -14.54 8.98 -6.78
C LEU A 242 -14.60 7.53 -6.32
N ARG A 243 -15.49 6.74 -6.92
CA ARG A 243 -15.70 5.34 -6.56
C ARG A 243 -14.78 4.44 -7.39
N LEU A 244 -13.89 3.70 -6.74
CA LEU A 244 -13.11 2.63 -7.34
C LEU A 244 -13.83 1.32 -7.02
N SER A 245 -14.51 0.74 -7.99
CA SER A 245 -15.41 -0.41 -7.80
C SER A 245 -15.41 -1.32 -9.02
N ALA A 246 -15.65 -2.61 -8.84
CA ALA A 246 -15.84 -3.55 -9.94
C ALA A 246 -17.06 -3.20 -10.80
N ASP A 247 -18.13 -2.67 -10.19
CA ASP A 247 -19.37 -2.27 -10.85
C ASP A 247 -19.41 -0.77 -11.19
N ALA A 248 -18.25 -0.18 -11.44
CA ALA A 248 -18.11 1.26 -11.63
C ALA A 248 -18.89 1.77 -12.85
N SER A 249 -19.99 2.46 -12.62
CA SER A 249 -20.77 3.20 -13.61
C SER A 249 -20.78 4.70 -13.26
N GLY A 250 -20.81 5.56 -14.31
CA GLY A 250 -20.85 7.02 -14.16
C GLY A 250 -19.49 7.72 -14.27
N GLU A 251 -19.54 9.06 -14.27
CA GLU A 251 -18.40 9.94 -14.56
C GLU A 251 -17.32 9.93 -13.46
N ASN A 252 -17.69 9.68 -12.21
CA ASN A 252 -16.79 9.65 -11.07
C ASN A 252 -16.45 8.22 -10.62
N ALA A 253 -16.49 7.25 -11.54
CA ALA A 253 -16.27 5.86 -11.23
C ALA A 253 -15.13 5.28 -12.05
N LEU A 254 -14.25 4.52 -11.38
CA LEU A 254 -13.16 3.77 -11.97
C LEU A 254 -13.39 2.27 -11.75
N PRO A 255 -13.35 1.46 -12.82
CA PRO A 255 -13.48 0.02 -12.66
C PRO A 255 -12.25 -0.57 -11.99
N LEU A 256 -12.48 -1.43 -11.02
CA LEU A 256 -11.46 -2.32 -10.44
C LEU A 256 -11.51 -3.68 -11.17
N THR A 257 -10.37 -4.29 -11.34
CA THR A 257 -10.26 -5.64 -11.90
C THR A 257 -10.43 -6.66 -10.78
N ASP A 258 -11.34 -7.62 -10.95
CA ASP A 258 -11.52 -8.71 -10.00
C ASP A 258 -10.43 -9.78 -10.21
N PRO A 259 -9.52 -10.01 -9.26
CA PRO A 259 -8.48 -11.04 -9.35
C PRO A 259 -8.95 -12.42 -8.85
N GLY A 260 -10.26 -12.67 -8.80
CA GLY A 260 -10.85 -13.94 -8.36
C GLY A 260 -10.94 -14.13 -6.84
N THR A 261 -10.28 -13.28 -6.07
CA THR A 261 -10.38 -13.26 -4.60
C THR A 261 -10.05 -11.88 -4.03
N GLU A 262 -10.79 -11.45 -2.98
CA GLU A 262 -10.51 -10.19 -2.29
C GLU A 262 -9.11 -10.14 -1.65
N LEU A 263 -8.50 -11.31 -1.40
CA LEU A 263 -7.17 -11.41 -0.80
C LEU A 263 -6.07 -10.83 -1.70
N LEU A 264 -6.25 -10.88 -3.02
CA LEU A 264 -5.31 -10.37 -4.02
C LEU A 264 -5.67 -8.99 -4.56
N SER A 265 -6.89 -8.51 -4.30
CA SER A 265 -7.38 -7.23 -4.84
C SER A 265 -6.46 -6.03 -4.56
N PRO A 266 -5.84 -5.85 -3.37
CA PRO A 266 -4.95 -4.72 -3.14
C PRO A 266 -3.75 -4.63 -4.10
N ILE A 267 -3.31 -5.77 -4.67
CA ILE A 267 -2.17 -5.81 -5.61
C ILE A 267 -2.52 -5.08 -6.91
N VAL A 268 -3.75 -5.25 -7.39
CA VAL A 268 -4.22 -4.66 -8.66
C VAL A 268 -4.96 -3.34 -8.44
N ASP A 269 -5.65 -3.18 -7.32
CA ASP A 269 -6.51 -2.02 -7.04
C ASP A 269 -5.73 -0.74 -6.71
N ILE A 270 -4.43 -0.84 -6.41
CA ILE A 270 -3.55 0.33 -6.28
C ILE A 270 -3.21 0.95 -7.64
N ILE A 271 -3.20 0.18 -8.73
CA ILE A 271 -2.76 0.62 -10.06
C ILE A 271 -3.57 1.84 -10.57
N PRO A 272 -4.92 1.86 -10.49
CA PRO A 272 -5.69 3.03 -10.88
C PRO A 272 -5.29 4.31 -10.13
N SER A 273 -4.94 4.20 -8.84
CA SER A 273 -4.49 5.35 -8.05
C SER A 273 -3.08 5.80 -8.41
N GLN A 274 -2.19 4.89 -8.75
CA GLN A 274 -0.85 5.22 -9.25
C GLN A 274 -0.94 5.97 -10.60
N LEU A 275 -1.81 5.50 -11.50
CA LEU A 275 -2.09 6.19 -12.76
C LEU A 275 -2.76 7.55 -12.54
N LEU A 276 -3.69 7.65 -11.57
CA LEU A 276 -4.32 8.91 -11.19
C LEU A 276 -3.29 9.93 -10.71
N ALA A 277 -2.39 9.52 -9.81
CA ALA A 277 -1.31 10.35 -9.31
C ALA A 277 -0.38 10.80 -10.45
N TYR A 278 0.00 9.89 -11.34
CA TYR A 278 0.82 10.18 -12.53
C TYR A 278 0.15 11.23 -13.42
N HIS A 279 -1.09 11.01 -13.85
CA HIS A 279 -1.79 11.94 -14.74
C HIS A 279 -2.06 13.31 -14.10
N LEU A 280 -2.36 13.33 -12.81
CA LEU A 280 -2.54 14.58 -12.07
C LEU A 280 -1.22 15.36 -11.97
N THR A 281 -0.11 14.66 -11.73
CA THR A 281 1.23 15.25 -11.68
C THR A 281 1.61 15.90 -13.02
N VAL A 282 1.46 15.15 -14.11
CA VAL A 282 1.73 15.64 -15.47
C VAL A 282 0.83 16.82 -15.83
N ALA A 283 -0.47 16.76 -15.49
CA ALA A 283 -1.42 17.83 -15.77
C ALA A 283 -1.10 19.13 -14.99
N ARG A 284 -0.42 19.01 -13.84
CA ARG A 284 0.09 20.15 -13.07
C ARG A 284 1.44 20.67 -13.56
N GLY A 285 2.02 20.08 -14.62
CA GLY A 285 3.34 20.44 -15.13
C GLY A 285 4.49 20.04 -14.20
N LEU A 286 4.28 19.02 -13.36
CA LEU A 286 5.27 18.49 -12.42
C LEU A 286 5.93 17.22 -12.98
N ASP A 287 7.11 16.86 -12.44
CA ASP A 287 7.84 15.64 -12.81
C ASP A 287 7.45 14.49 -11.86
N PRO A 288 6.77 13.43 -12.34
CA PRO A 288 6.38 12.30 -11.51
C PRO A 288 7.57 11.43 -11.07
N ASP A 289 8.68 11.45 -11.79
CA ASP A 289 9.86 10.64 -11.48
C ASP A 289 10.76 11.29 -10.44
N ASN A 290 10.81 12.64 -10.42
CA ASN A 290 11.71 13.40 -9.56
C ASN A 290 10.95 14.47 -8.76
N PRO A 291 10.11 14.09 -7.80
CA PRO A 291 9.39 15.05 -6.97
C PRO A 291 10.36 15.87 -6.10
N ARG A 292 10.07 17.16 -5.97
CA ARG A 292 10.93 18.12 -5.23
C ARG A 292 11.10 17.70 -3.76
N GLY A 293 12.34 17.84 -3.25
CA GLY A 293 12.62 17.61 -1.83
C GLY A 293 12.65 16.13 -1.41
N LEU A 294 12.49 15.21 -2.35
CA LEU A 294 12.61 13.78 -2.11
C LEU A 294 13.85 13.20 -2.80
N SER A 295 14.37 12.12 -2.23
CA SER A 295 15.43 11.31 -2.79
C SER A 295 15.01 9.84 -2.80
N LYS A 296 15.56 9.04 -3.76
CA LYS A 296 15.19 7.62 -3.89
C LYS A 296 15.46 6.81 -2.64
N VAL A 297 16.48 7.16 -1.89
CA VAL A 297 16.82 6.55 -0.60
C VAL A 297 16.83 7.64 0.46
N THR A 298 15.99 7.46 1.47
CA THR A 298 15.96 8.34 2.66
C THR A 298 16.68 7.64 3.80
N VAL A 299 17.70 8.28 4.35
CA VAL A 299 18.39 7.79 5.55
C VAL A 299 17.68 8.36 6.77
N THR A 300 17.02 7.49 7.53
CA THR A 300 16.41 7.79 8.83
C THR A 300 17.29 7.24 9.96
N ARG A 301 17.41 7.99 11.07
CA ARG A 301 18.12 7.59 12.28
C ARG A 301 17.15 7.14 13.35
#